data_5d9197068aee019c52d13ca65fa7d78e
#
_entry.id   5d9197068aee019c52d13ca65fa7d78e
#
_cell.length_a   1.000
_cell.length_b   1.000
_cell.length_c   1.000
_cell.angle_alpha   90.00
_cell.angle_beta   90.00
_cell.angle_gamma   90.00
#
_symmetry.space_group_name_H-M   'P 1'
#
loop_
_entity.id
_entity.type
_entity.pdbx_description
1 polymer ?
#
loop_
_entity_poly.entity_id
_entity_poly.type
_entity_poly.pdbx_seq_one_letter_code
_entity_poly.pdbx_strand_id
1 'polypeptide(L)'
;MKITCVIRYEIDPFQRDAFKKYAENWGRIIPRLGGHLVGYFLPYEGTNYVGWGLIAFDSVASYETYKVRLRADPEARENLAMAQSQRFIVREERNFVEVVDGTFGIPSTLHERERL
;
A
#
# COMPACT_ATOMS: atom_id res chain seq x y z
N MET A 1 14.86 -6.70 0.95
CA MET A 1 13.70 -6.12 1.62
C MET A 1 13.55 -6.71 2.99
N LYS A 2 13.55 -5.89 4.01
CA LYS A 2 13.56 -6.40 5.38
C LYS A 2 12.26 -6.18 6.13
N ILE A 3 11.60 -5.06 5.87
CA ILE A 3 10.37 -4.72 6.59
C ILE A 3 9.24 -4.45 5.63
N THR A 4 8.03 -4.74 6.08
CA THR A 4 6.83 -4.47 5.28
C THR A 4 5.83 -3.72 6.16
N CYS A 5 5.34 -2.63 5.62
CA CYS A 5 4.23 -1.90 6.22
C CYS A 5 2.95 -2.58 5.76
N VAL A 6 2.18 -3.09 6.72
CA VAL A 6 0.89 -3.74 6.47
C VAL A 6 -0.19 -2.81 6.97
N ILE A 7 -1.00 -2.32 6.06
CA ILE A 7 -2.08 -1.39 6.38
C ILE A 7 -3.41 -2.12 6.23
N ARG A 8 -4.16 -2.19 7.32
CA ARG A 8 -5.52 -2.71 7.30
C ARG A 8 -6.47 -1.52 7.28
N TYR A 9 -7.29 -1.46 6.23
CA TYR A 9 -8.28 -0.40 6.07
C TYR A 9 -9.67 -0.94 6.36
N GLU A 10 -10.43 -0.22 7.17
CA GLU A 10 -11.88 -0.41 7.23
C GLU A 10 -12.48 0.67 6.36
N ILE A 11 -13.12 0.26 5.28
CA ILE A 11 -13.66 1.17 4.27
C ILE A 11 -15.19 1.19 4.33
N ASP A 12 -15.76 2.29 3.87
CA ASP A 12 -17.19 2.39 3.64
C ASP A 12 -17.54 1.50 2.43
N PRO A 13 -18.30 0.41 2.62
CA PRO A 13 -18.59 -0.51 1.52
C PRO A 13 -19.42 0.13 0.40
N PHE A 14 -20.09 1.24 0.68
CA PHE A 14 -20.84 1.98 -0.33
C PHE A 14 -19.95 2.89 -1.17
N GLN A 15 -18.69 3.06 -0.76
CA GLN A 15 -17.71 3.86 -1.49
C GLN A 15 -16.51 3.03 -1.94
N ARG A 16 -16.73 1.78 -2.27
CA ARG A 16 -15.69 0.86 -2.69
C ARG A 16 -14.90 1.40 -3.89
N ASP A 17 -15.59 2.00 -4.85
CA ASP A 17 -14.94 2.54 -6.04
C ASP A 17 -14.05 3.75 -5.73
N ALA A 18 -14.41 4.55 -4.74
CA ALA A 18 -13.58 5.66 -4.29
C ALA A 18 -12.28 5.16 -3.67
N PHE A 19 -12.36 4.13 -2.84
CA PHE A 19 -11.16 3.49 -2.27
C PHE A 19 -10.31 2.85 -3.37
N LYS A 20 -10.94 2.21 -4.34
CA LYS A 20 -10.23 1.62 -5.49
C LYS A 20 -9.42 2.68 -6.22
N LYS A 21 -10.00 3.84 -6.49
CA LYS A 21 -9.30 4.94 -7.15
C LYS A 21 -8.13 5.46 -6.32
N TYR A 22 -8.33 5.59 -5.02
CA TYR A 22 -7.30 5.97 -4.07
C TYR A 22 -6.12 4.98 -4.12
N ALA A 23 -6.41 3.69 -4.11
CA ALA A 23 -5.41 2.63 -4.20
C ALA A 23 -4.66 2.65 -5.55
N GLU A 24 -5.39 2.85 -6.64
CA GLU A 24 -4.78 2.97 -7.98
C GLU A 24 -3.79 4.13 -8.03
N ASN A 25 -4.14 5.25 -7.42
CA ASN A 25 -3.24 6.40 -7.36
C ASN A 25 -1.95 6.06 -6.61
N TRP A 26 -2.06 5.31 -5.49
CA TRP A 26 -0.88 4.85 -4.75
C TRP A 26 -0.01 3.91 -5.59
N GLY A 27 -0.60 3.15 -6.49
CA GLY A 27 0.14 2.28 -7.40
C GLY A 27 1.15 3.04 -8.26
N ARG A 28 0.88 4.31 -8.53
CA ARG A 28 1.75 5.19 -9.28
C ARG A 28 2.68 5.98 -8.35
N ILE A 29 2.16 6.46 -7.24
CA ILE A 29 2.88 7.37 -6.33
C ILE A 29 3.95 6.64 -5.52
N ILE A 30 3.62 5.52 -4.89
CA ILE A 30 4.51 4.84 -3.95
C ILE A 30 5.82 4.40 -4.61
N PRO A 31 5.81 3.72 -5.77
CA PRO A 31 7.08 3.33 -6.41
C PRO A 31 7.93 4.53 -6.79
N ARG A 32 7.32 5.59 -7.25
CA ARG A 32 8.02 6.82 -7.65
C ARG A 32 8.75 7.45 -6.46
N LEU A 33 8.22 7.28 -5.26
CA LEU A 33 8.81 7.86 -4.05
C LEU A 33 9.77 6.92 -3.32
N GLY A 34 9.98 5.72 -3.86
CA GLY A 34 10.96 4.78 -3.32
C GLY A 34 10.41 3.66 -2.46
N GLY A 35 9.09 3.52 -2.36
CA GLY A 35 8.48 2.36 -1.70
C GLY A 35 8.34 1.20 -2.67
N HIS A 36 8.50 -0.02 -2.15
CA HIS A 36 8.27 -1.22 -2.96
C HIS A 36 6.84 -1.69 -2.71
N LEU A 37 5.94 -1.26 -3.56
CA LEU A 37 4.53 -1.60 -3.39
C LEU A 37 4.30 -3.07 -3.71
N VAL A 38 3.92 -3.84 -2.69
CA VAL A 38 3.51 -5.22 -2.86
C VAL A 38 2.13 -5.27 -3.49
N GLY A 39 1.21 -4.45 -2.99
CA GLY A 39 -0.10 -4.33 -3.58
C GLY A 39 -1.12 -3.67 -2.66
N TYR A 40 -2.23 -3.28 -3.26
CA TYR A 40 -3.45 -2.91 -2.57
C TYR A 40 -4.51 -3.95 -2.89
N PHE A 41 -5.35 -4.24 -1.91
CA PHE A 41 -6.31 -5.34 -2.03
C PHE A 41 -7.68 -4.88 -1.58
N LEU A 42 -8.68 -5.18 -2.41
CA LEU A 42 -10.09 -4.94 -2.10
C LEU A 42 -10.70 -6.20 -1.51
N PRO A 43 -11.80 -6.08 -0.74
CA PRO A 43 -12.56 -7.26 -0.33
C PRO A 43 -13.07 -8.03 -1.55
N TYR A 44 -12.88 -9.34 -1.58
CA TYR A 44 -13.39 -10.20 -2.64
C TYR A 44 -14.44 -11.17 -2.09
N GLU A 45 -14.06 -11.96 -1.09
CA GLU A 45 -14.95 -12.81 -0.32
C GLU A 45 -14.67 -12.61 1.16
N GLY A 46 -15.69 -12.75 2.00
CA GLY A 46 -15.59 -12.50 3.43
C GLY A 46 -16.22 -11.16 3.77
N THR A 47 -15.47 -10.28 4.42
CA THR A 47 -15.99 -8.96 4.73
C THR A 47 -16.15 -8.12 3.48
N ASN A 48 -17.06 -7.15 3.52
CA ASN A 48 -17.21 -6.18 2.44
C ASN A 48 -16.56 -4.82 2.77
N TYR A 49 -15.81 -4.76 3.88
CA TYR A 49 -15.31 -3.48 4.38
C TYR A 49 -13.82 -3.49 4.71
N VAL A 50 -13.10 -4.60 4.51
CA VAL A 50 -11.67 -4.65 4.81
C VAL A 50 -10.87 -4.64 3.53
N GLY A 51 -10.03 -3.61 3.40
CA GLY A 51 -9.03 -3.52 2.34
C GLY A 51 -7.63 -3.58 2.94
N TRP A 52 -6.63 -3.81 2.11
CA TRP A 52 -5.24 -3.92 2.55
C TRP A 52 -4.30 -3.16 1.65
N GLY A 53 -3.24 -2.63 2.24
CA GLY A 53 -2.11 -2.09 1.50
C GLY A 53 -0.82 -2.63 2.09
N LEU A 54 0.07 -3.14 1.26
CA LEU A 54 1.35 -3.69 1.68
C LEU A 54 2.48 -2.99 0.93
N ILE A 55 3.41 -2.42 1.69
CA ILE A 55 4.54 -1.68 1.13
C ILE A 55 5.82 -2.17 1.80
N ALA A 56 6.74 -2.71 1.01
CA ALA A 56 8.01 -3.22 1.53
C ALA A 56 9.10 -2.17 1.41
N PHE A 57 10.05 -2.21 2.35
CA PHE A 57 11.21 -1.32 2.39
C PHE A 57 12.46 -2.13 2.70
N ASP A 58 13.60 -1.67 2.16
CA ASP A 58 14.87 -2.36 2.40
C ASP A 58 15.34 -2.20 3.84
N SER A 59 14.99 -1.08 4.47
CA SER A 59 15.42 -0.76 5.84
C SER A 59 14.50 0.29 6.45
N VAL A 60 14.65 0.50 7.74
CA VAL A 60 13.98 1.60 8.45
C VAL A 60 14.43 2.95 7.88
N ALA A 61 15.71 3.06 7.52
CA ALA A 61 16.24 4.30 6.92
C ALA A 61 15.58 4.59 5.58
N SER A 62 15.36 3.57 4.75
CA SER A 62 14.66 3.71 3.47
C SER A 62 13.22 4.18 3.69
N TYR A 63 12.55 3.65 4.70
CA TYR A 63 11.21 4.07 5.06
C TYR A 63 11.18 5.54 5.51
N GLU A 64 12.13 5.96 6.33
CA GLU A 64 12.21 7.36 6.77
C GLU A 64 12.40 8.32 5.60
N THR A 65 13.27 7.98 4.65
CA THR A 65 13.47 8.76 3.44
C THR A 65 12.19 8.84 2.61
N TYR A 66 11.52 7.72 2.46
CA TYR A 66 10.24 7.64 1.77
C TYR A 66 9.19 8.57 2.41
N LYS A 67 9.09 8.58 3.73
CA LYS A 67 8.13 9.45 4.43
C LYS A 67 8.38 10.93 4.14
N VAL A 68 9.64 11.34 4.12
CA VAL A 68 9.99 12.74 3.81
C VAL A 68 9.53 13.09 2.41
N ARG A 69 9.78 12.23 1.44
CA ARG A 69 9.35 12.44 0.05
C ARG A 69 7.83 12.48 -0.07
N LEU A 70 7.15 11.60 0.65
CA LEU A 70 5.69 11.50 0.63
C LEU A 70 5.05 12.80 1.10
N ARG A 71 5.55 13.37 2.19
CA ARG A 71 5.01 14.61 2.76
C ARG A 71 5.21 15.81 1.82
N ALA A 72 6.24 15.78 1.01
CA ALA A 72 6.56 16.88 0.10
C ALA A 72 5.92 16.72 -1.28
N ASP A 73 5.40 15.56 -1.59
CA ASP A 73 4.88 15.26 -2.92
C ASP A 73 3.45 15.79 -3.11
N PRO A 74 3.22 16.66 -4.10
CA PRO A 74 1.88 17.24 -4.30
C PRO A 74 0.81 16.18 -4.62
N GLU A 75 1.13 15.19 -5.43
CA GLU A 75 0.17 14.13 -5.81
C GLU A 75 -0.19 13.26 -4.61
N ALA A 76 0.78 12.92 -3.77
CA ALA A 76 0.52 12.16 -2.56
C ALA A 76 -0.38 12.94 -1.60
N ARG A 77 -0.11 14.23 -1.43
CA ARG A 77 -0.91 15.11 -0.58
C ARG A 77 -2.33 15.23 -1.08
N GLU A 78 -2.51 15.33 -2.39
CA GLU A 78 -3.83 15.39 -3.02
C GLU A 78 -4.60 14.09 -2.79
N ASN A 79 -3.95 12.94 -2.92
CA ASN A 79 -4.58 11.66 -2.72
C ASN A 79 -5.04 11.48 -1.27
N LEU A 80 -4.22 11.89 -0.31
CA LEU A 80 -4.59 11.88 1.11
C LEU A 80 -5.75 12.84 1.40
N ALA A 81 -5.73 14.03 0.80
CA ALA A 81 -6.80 15.00 0.98
C ALA A 81 -8.13 14.49 0.42
N MET A 82 -8.10 13.79 -0.70
CA MET A 82 -9.29 13.16 -1.28
C MET A 82 -9.90 12.16 -0.30
N ALA A 83 -9.08 11.31 0.30
CA ALA A 83 -9.56 10.33 1.27
C ALA A 83 -10.19 11.00 2.48
N GLN A 84 -9.58 12.08 2.96
CA GLN A 84 -10.10 12.82 4.10
C GLN A 84 -11.42 13.53 3.80
N SER A 85 -11.56 14.10 2.60
CA SER A 85 -12.78 14.82 2.24
C SER A 85 -13.94 13.88 1.93
N GLN A 86 -13.68 12.75 1.29
CA GLN A 86 -14.73 11.81 0.89
C GLN A 86 -15.07 10.77 1.97
N ARG A 87 -14.21 10.62 2.96
CA ARG A 87 -14.44 9.77 4.14
C ARG A 87 -14.76 8.32 3.83
N PHE A 88 -14.15 7.75 2.81
CA PHE A 88 -14.36 6.33 2.51
C PHE A 88 -13.47 5.41 3.35
N ILE A 89 -12.47 5.95 4.04
CA ILE A 89 -11.69 5.20 5.02
C ILE A 89 -12.24 5.52 6.41
N VAL A 90 -12.82 4.51 7.05
CA VAL A 90 -13.40 4.65 8.38
C VAL A 90 -12.33 4.51 9.44
N ARG A 91 -11.38 3.59 9.21
CA ARG A 91 -10.33 3.27 10.17
C ARG A 91 -9.14 2.70 9.43
N GLU A 92 -7.96 3.00 9.94
CA GLU A 92 -6.71 2.52 9.36
C GLU A 92 -5.82 2.01 10.48
N GLU A 93 -5.33 0.77 10.32
CA GLU A 93 -4.34 0.19 11.23
C GLU A 93 -3.07 -0.07 10.45
N ARG A 94 -1.96 0.42 10.97
CA ARG A 94 -0.68 0.32 10.29
C ARG A 94 0.31 -0.41 11.18
N ASN A 95 0.83 -1.53 10.69
CA ASN A 95 1.79 -2.34 11.40
C ASN A 95 3.01 -2.57 10.52
N PHE A 96 4.18 -2.64 11.16
CA PHE A 96 5.41 -3.03 10.49
C PHE A 96 5.75 -4.45 10.89
N VAL A 97 6.05 -5.27 9.91
CA VAL A 97 6.43 -6.66 10.11
C VAL A 97 7.79 -6.90 9.49
N GLU A 98 8.53 -7.84 10.04
CA GLU A 98 9.83 -8.24 9.52
C GLU A 98 9.64 -9.41 8.56
N VAL A 99 10.29 -9.32 7.40
CA VAL A 99 10.24 -10.41 6.42
C VAL A 99 11.12 -11.55 6.90
N VAL A 100 10.58 -12.76 6.91
CA VAL A 100 11.35 -13.96 7.20
C VAL A 100 12.16 -14.32 5.95
N ASP A 101 13.46 -14.48 6.10
CA ASP A 101 14.35 -14.78 4.99
C ASP A 101 13.89 -15.99 4.17
N GLY A 102 13.91 -15.83 2.87
CA GLY A 102 13.54 -16.91 1.95
C GLY A 102 12.06 -17.08 1.72
N THR A 103 11.20 -16.27 2.38
CA THR A 103 9.75 -16.39 2.26
C THR A 103 9.09 -15.25 1.50
N PHE A 104 9.81 -14.19 1.18
CA PHE A 104 9.26 -13.08 0.39
C PHE A 104 9.18 -13.52 -1.07
N GLY A 105 8.08 -14.18 -1.39
CA GLY A 105 7.97 -14.98 -2.59
C GLY A 105 7.33 -14.31 -3.79
N ILE A 106 7.03 -13.01 -3.70
CA ILE A 106 6.53 -12.31 -4.87
C ILE A 106 7.74 -11.83 -5.66
N PRO A 107 8.06 -12.47 -6.78
CA PRO A 107 9.21 -12.06 -7.56
C PRO A 107 8.96 -10.69 -8.20
N SER A 108 10.03 -9.92 -8.36
CA SER A 108 9.97 -8.68 -9.10
C SER A 108 9.58 -8.93 -10.56
N THR A 109 9.77 -10.16 -11.03
CA THR A 109 9.46 -10.55 -12.38
C THR A 109 8.72 -11.87 -12.39
N LEU A 110 7.49 -11.85 -12.86
CA LEU A 110 6.66 -13.04 -12.99
C LEU A 110 7.26 -14.02 -14.01
N HIS A 111 7.90 -13.51 -15.05
CA HIS A 111 8.50 -14.35 -16.08
C HIS A 111 9.70 -15.17 -15.60
N GLU A 112 10.32 -14.80 -14.50
CA GLU A 112 11.35 -15.64 -13.88
C GLU A 112 10.77 -16.95 -13.39
N ARG A 113 9.55 -16.93 -12.86
CA ARG A 113 8.84 -18.13 -12.48
C ARG A 113 8.45 -18.98 -13.70
N GLU A 114 8.04 -18.31 -14.75
CA GLU A 114 7.62 -19.00 -15.97
C GLU A 114 8.74 -19.73 -16.65
N ARG A 115 9.99 -19.38 -16.39
CA ARG A 115 11.16 -20.07 -16.90
C ARG A 115 11.45 -21.38 -16.19
N LEU A 116 10.87 -21.55 -15.05
CA LEU A 116 11.05 -22.76 -14.26
C LEU A 116 10.07 -23.84 -14.72
#